data_72d44390645ee0174557f1bf780262c5
#
_entry.id   72d44390645ee0174557f1bf780262c5
#
_cell.length_a   1.000
_cell.length_b   1.000
_cell.length_c   1.000
_cell.angle_alpha   90.00
_cell.angle_beta   90.00
_cell.angle_gamma   90.00
#
_symmetry.space_group_name_H-M   'P 1'
#
loop_
_entity.id
_entity.type
_entity.pdbx_description
1 polymer ?
#
loop_
_entity_poly.entity_id
_entity_poly.type
_entity_poly.pdbx_seq_one_letter_code
_entity_poly.pdbx_strand_id
1 'polypeptide(L)'
;MEDQVTQSPEALRLQEGESSSLNCSYTVSGLRGLFWYRQDPGKGPEFLFTLYSAGEEKEKERLKATLTKKESFLHITAPKPEDSATYLCAVQAGGNNRLAFGKGNQVVVIPNIQNPDPAVYQLRDSKSSDKSVCLFTDFDSQTNVSQSKDSDVYITDKCVLDMRSMDFKSNSAVAWSNKSDFACANAFNNSIIPEDTFFPSPESS
;
A
#
# COMPACT_ATOMS: atom_id res chain seq x y z
N MET A 1 13.98 17.27 29.57
CA MET A 1 12.90 17.18 28.58
C MET A 1 13.20 16.04 27.61
N GLU A 2 12.28 15.09 27.48
CA GLU A 2 12.44 14.02 26.51
C GLU A 2 12.12 14.53 25.11
N ASP A 3 12.91 14.07 24.14
CA ASP A 3 12.65 14.35 22.75
C ASP A 3 11.39 13.60 22.32
N GLN A 4 10.44 14.30 21.74
CA GLN A 4 9.20 13.71 21.25
C GLN A 4 8.99 14.01 19.79
N VAL A 5 8.55 12.99 19.07
CA VAL A 5 8.22 13.09 17.66
C VAL A 5 6.86 12.42 17.44
N THR A 6 5.92 13.19 16.91
CA THR A 6 4.56 12.71 16.66
C THR A 6 4.22 12.87 15.18
N GLN A 7 3.85 11.77 14.56
CA GLN A 7 3.46 11.78 13.15
C GLN A 7 1.95 11.55 13.01
N SER A 8 1.31 12.33 12.15
CA SER A 8 -0.12 12.23 11.87
C SER A 8 -0.41 12.46 10.40
N PRO A 9 -1.44 11.81 9.84
CA PRO A 9 -2.24 10.75 10.45
C PRO A 9 -1.44 9.46 10.56
N GLU A 10 -1.88 8.54 11.44
CA GLU A 10 -1.22 7.24 11.58
C GLU A 10 -1.34 6.42 10.29
N ALA A 11 -2.52 6.46 9.69
CA ALA A 11 -2.81 5.74 8.47
C ALA A 11 -3.62 6.64 7.53
N LEU A 12 -3.28 6.57 6.24
CA LEU A 12 -3.90 7.42 5.23
C LEU A 12 -4.15 6.61 3.97
N ARG A 13 -5.39 6.62 3.49
CA ARG A 13 -5.77 5.99 2.22
C ARG A 13 -6.05 7.10 1.23
N LEU A 14 -5.34 7.07 0.11
CA LEU A 14 -5.48 8.07 -0.95
C LEU A 14 -5.89 7.37 -2.24
N GLN A 15 -6.75 8.02 -3.00
CA GLN A 15 -6.96 7.61 -4.39
C GLN A 15 -5.77 8.07 -5.21
N GLU A 16 -5.38 7.31 -6.20
CA GLU A 16 -4.33 7.69 -7.14
C GLU A 16 -4.62 9.08 -7.70
N GLY A 17 -3.62 9.98 -7.62
CA GLY A 17 -3.77 11.36 -8.06
C GLY A 17 -4.26 12.33 -7.00
N GLU A 18 -4.71 11.84 -5.85
CA GLU A 18 -5.22 12.68 -4.75
C GLU A 18 -4.08 13.16 -3.87
N SER A 19 -3.68 14.41 -4.03
CA SER A 19 -2.57 14.99 -3.26
C SER A 19 -2.92 15.12 -1.79
N SER A 20 -1.91 14.96 -0.92
CA SER A 20 -2.10 15.06 0.53
C SER A 20 -0.79 15.39 1.22
N SER A 21 -0.84 15.60 2.53
CA SER A 21 0.32 15.93 3.33
C SER A 21 0.37 15.09 4.60
N LEU A 22 1.58 14.72 4.99
CA LEU A 22 1.86 14.06 6.26
C LEU A 22 2.52 15.06 7.19
N ASN A 23 2.20 14.98 8.47
CA ASN A 23 2.74 15.89 9.48
C ASN A 23 3.70 15.16 10.41
N CYS A 24 4.80 15.82 10.75
CA CYS A 24 5.73 15.39 11.78
C CYS A 24 5.94 16.56 12.74
N SER A 25 5.38 16.46 13.95
CA SER A 25 5.56 17.45 14.99
C SER A 25 6.65 16.99 15.95
N TYR A 26 7.51 17.89 16.38
CA TYR A 26 8.60 17.50 17.24
C TYR A 26 8.78 18.51 18.40
N THR A 27 9.25 17.97 19.51
CA THR A 27 9.66 18.76 20.66
C THR A 27 11.06 18.29 21.03
N VAL A 28 12.06 19.14 20.77
CA VAL A 28 13.46 18.82 21.07
C VAL A 28 14.16 20.08 21.58
N SER A 29 15.25 19.85 22.30
CA SER A 29 16.10 20.93 22.82
C SER A 29 17.14 21.30 21.77
N GLY A 30 16.74 22.18 20.84
CA GLY A 30 17.60 22.59 19.73
C GLY A 30 17.67 21.54 18.62
N LEU A 31 17.01 21.81 17.53
CA LEU A 31 17.00 20.89 16.39
C LEU A 31 18.33 20.97 15.64
N ARG A 32 18.99 19.82 15.46
CA ARG A 32 20.22 19.71 14.69
C ARG A 32 19.96 19.23 13.27
N GLY A 33 18.90 18.44 13.07
CA GLY A 33 18.46 17.98 11.77
C GLY A 33 17.19 17.18 11.87
N LEU A 34 16.40 17.20 10.81
CA LEU A 34 15.19 16.40 10.69
C LEU A 34 15.31 15.57 9.42
N PHE A 35 14.89 14.31 9.51
CA PHE A 35 15.10 13.32 8.47
C PHE A 35 13.80 12.64 8.12
N TRP A 36 13.53 12.47 6.82
CA TRP A 36 12.41 11.67 6.33
C TRP A 36 12.94 10.42 5.67
N TYR A 37 12.31 9.29 5.97
CA TYR A 37 12.61 7.98 5.40
C TYR A 37 11.33 7.36 4.84
N ARG A 38 11.50 6.46 3.91
CA ARG A 38 10.43 5.62 3.38
C ARG A 38 10.75 4.17 3.71
N GLN A 39 9.75 3.40 4.15
CA GLN A 39 9.93 1.99 4.44
C GLN A 39 8.85 1.18 3.77
N ASP A 40 9.26 0.27 2.89
CA ASP A 40 8.37 -0.69 2.26
C ASP A 40 8.21 -1.92 3.18
N PRO A 41 7.08 -2.67 3.07
CA PRO A 41 6.86 -3.84 3.93
C PRO A 41 8.02 -4.84 3.86
N GLY A 42 8.50 -5.26 5.02
CA GLY A 42 9.58 -6.22 5.13
C GLY A 42 10.97 -5.71 4.78
N LYS A 43 11.12 -4.41 4.55
CA LYS A 43 12.41 -3.81 4.20
C LYS A 43 12.82 -2.77 5.24
N GLY A 44 14.10 -2.38 5.20
CA GLY A 44 14.61 -1.30 6.04
C GLY A 44 14.24 0.07 5.51
N PRO A 45 14.39 1.12 6.35
CA PRO A 45 14.13 2.48 5.93
C PRO A 45 15.08 2.93 4.83
N GLU A 46 14.54 3.65 3.85
CA GLU A 46 15.28 4.26 2.76
C GLU A 46 15.27 5.77 2.98
N PHE A 47 16.45 6.40 2.92
CA PHE A 47 16.60 7.84 3.13
C PHE A 47 15.93 8.64 2.02
N LEU A 48 15.19 9.68 2.40
CA LEU A 48 14.55 10.61 1.46
C LEU A 48 15.13 12.02 1.56
N PHE A 49 15.02 12.66 2.73
CA PHE A 49 15.38 14.07 2.90
C PHE A 49 16.05 14.32 4.24
N THR A 50 16.92 15.33 4.26
CA THR A 50 17.41 15.97 5.47
C THR A 50 17.09 17.46 5.39
N LEU A 51 16.51 17.99 6.49
CA LEU A 51 16.21 19.41 6.63
C LEU A 51 16.87 19.93 7.89
N TYR A 52 17.49 21.12 7.80
CA TYR A 52 18.25 21.67 8.91
C TYR A 52 17.67 22.95 9.49
N SER A 53 17.03 23.77 8.65
CA SER A 53 16.60 25.12 9.04
C SER A 53 15.15 25.37 8.71
N ALA A 54 14.46 26.07 9.62
CA ALA A 54 13.08 26.49 9.37
C ALA A 54 13.00 27.30 8.07
N GLY A 55 11.99 26.99 7.26
CA GLY A 55 11.82 27.61 5.95
C GLY A 55 12.45 26.81 4.81
N GLU A 56 13.24 25.79 5.15
CA GLU A 56 13.87 24.95 4.13
C GLU A 56 12.85 24.05 3.44
N GLU A 57 13.00 23.88 2.12
CA GLU A 57 12.14 22.99 1.31
C GLU A 57 13.02 22.15 0.40
N LYS A 58 12.67 20.88 0.25
CA LYS A 58 13.34 19.95 -0.66
C LYS A 58 12.33 19.10 -1.38
N GLU A 59 12.60 18.81 -2.64
CA GLU A 59 11.71 18.03 -3.49
C GLU A 59 12.45 16.84 -4.10
N LYS A 60 11.73 15.75 -4.27
CA LYS A 60 12.21 14.56 -4.95
C LYS A 60 11.00 13.82 -5.52
N GLU A 61 10.94 13.76 -6.86
CA GLU A 61 9.80 13.16 -7.56
C GLU A 61 8.48 13.79 -7.10
N ARG A 62 7.56 13.03 -6.56
CA ARG A 62 6.24 13.52 -6.12
C ARG A 62 6.21 13.96 -4.66
N LEU A 63 7.37 13.96 -4.01
CA LEU A 63 7.49 14.31 -2.60
C LEU A 63 8.12 15.68 -2.42
N LYS A 64 7.60 16.43 -1.47
CA LYS A 64 8.16 17.73 -1.06
C LYS A 64 8.17 17.80 0.46
N ALA A 65 9.35 17.99 1.04
CA ALA A 65 9.52 18.14 2.47
C ALA A 65 9.74 19.60 2.83
N THR A 66 9.02 20.09 3.84
CA THR A 66 9.19 21.45 4.36
C THR A 66 9.42 21.40 5.85
N LEU A 67 10.13 22.40 6.39
CA LEU A 67 10.42 22.48 7.81
C LEU A 67 9.97 23.83 8.37
N THR A 68 9.27 23.78 9.51
CA THR A 68 8.97 24.96 10.31
C THR A 68 9.65 24.80 11.67
N LYS A 69 9.43 25.77 12.57
CA LYS A 69 10.06 25.73 13.90
C LYS A 69 9.61 24.55 14.78
N LYS A 70 8.43 24.02 14.53
CA LYS A 70 7.83 22.97 15.37
C LYS A 70 7.45 21.70 14.64
N GLU A 71 7.45 21.73 13.31
CA GLU A 71 6.94 20.61 12.54
C GLU A 71 7.53 20.57 11.14
N SER A 72 7.40 19.42 10.53
CA SER A 72 7.75 19.21 9.13
C SER A 72 6.56 18.59 8.43
N PHE A 73 6.37 18.96 7.16
CA PHE A 73 5.36 18.36 6.32
C PHE A 73 6.02 17.62 5.18
N LEU A 74 5.50 16.44 4.89
CA LEU A 74 5.85 15.72 3.69
C LEU A 74 4.61 15.72 2.78
N HIS A 75 4.70 16.51 1.70
CA HIS A 75 3.61 16.65 0.73
C HIS A 75 3.78 15.61 -0.36
N ILE A 76 2.68 14.92 -0.68
CA ILE A 76 2.66 13.94 -1.76
C ILE A 76 1.75 14.51 -2.84
N THR A 77 2.31 14.83 -4.00
CA THR A 77 1.58 15.43 -5.13
C THR A 77 1.22 14.36 -6.13
N ALA A 78 -0.07 14.26 -6.48
CA ALA A 78 -0.57 13.30 -7.47
C ALA A 78 0.01 11.90 -7.25
N PRO A 79 -0.24 11.29 -6.07
CA PRO A 79 0.40 10.03 -5.72
C PRO A 79 0.01 8.89 -6.64
N LYS A 80 0.94 7.94 -6.79
CA LYS A 80 0.76 6.70 -7.53
C LYS A 80 0.76 5.52 -6.55
N PRO A 81 0.21 4.36 -6.93
CA PRO A 81 0.22 3.19 -6.03
C PRO A 81 1.60 2.80 -5.50
N GLU A 82 2.67 3.02 -6.29
CA GLU A 82 4.03 2.75 -5.87
C GLU A 82 4.53 3.69 -4.75
N ASP A 83 3.80 4.76 -4.46
CA ASP A 83 4.10 5.65 -3.32
C ASP A 83 3.58 5.08 -1.99
N SER A 84 2.85 3.98 -2.03
CA SER A 84 2.36 3.28 -0.84
C SER A 84 3.55 2.78 -0.02
N ALA A 85 3.64 3.23 1.22
CA ALA A 85 4.75 2.90 2.11
C ALA A 85 4.46 3.47 3.50
N THR A 86 5.31 3.13 4.47
CA THR A 86 5.34 3.84 5.76
C THR A 86 6.40 4.92 5.67
N TYR A 87 6.03 6.15 5.97
CA TYR A 87 6.95 7.28 5.98
C TYR A 87 7.35 7.59 7.41
N LEU A 88 8.65 7.63 7.66
CA LEU A 88 9.22 7.81 9.00
C LEU A 88 9.91 9.15 9.10
N CYS A 89 9.64 9.85 10.19
CA CYS A 89 10.27 11.11 10.53
C CYS A 89 11.19 10.88 11.72
N ALA A 90 12.41 11.42 11.67
CA ALA A 90 13.36 11.35 12.76
C ALA A 90 13.96 12.71 12.98
N VAL A 91 14.23 13.04 14.25
CA VAL A 91 14.88 14.30 14.60
C VAL A 91 16.12 14.03 15.43
N GLN A 92 17.12 14.90 15.28
CA GLN A 92 18.33 14.90 16.06
C GLN A 92 18.40 16.21 16.82
N ALA A 93 18.53 16.11 18.15
CA ALA A 93 18.66 17.27 19.01
C ALA A 93 20.12 17.75 19.06
N GLY A 94 20.31 19.02 19.32
CA GLY A 94 21.64 19.57 19.53
C GLY A 94 22.29 18.94 20.75
N GLY A 95 23.56 18.61 20.65
CA GLY A 95 24.34 18.09 21.77
C GLY A 95 24.28 16.60 21.96
N ASN A 96 23.56 15.84 21.08
CA ASN A 96 23.60 14.39 21.13
C ASN A 96 23.50 13.83 19.71
N ASN A 97 23.91 12.57 19.55
CA ASN A 97 23.94 11.91 18.24
C ASN A 97 22.77 10.96 18.03
N ARG A 98 21.80 10.96 18.94
CA ARG A 98 20.65 10.06 18.83
C ARG A 98 19.58 10.65 17.92
N LEU A 99 18.96 9.76 17.17
CA LEU A 99 17.76 10.09 16.40
C LEU A 99 16.55 9.64 17.17
N ALA A 100 15.58 10.53 17.34
CA ALA A 100 14.28 10.17 17.88
C ALA A 100 13.32 10.00 16.70
N PHE A 101 12.72 8.82 16.58
CA PHE A 101 11.81 8.49 15.49
C PHE A 101 10.35 8.63 15.91
N GLY A 102 9.53 9.14 15.02
CA GLY A 102 8.09 9.00 15.13
C GLY A 102 7.66 7.57 14.82
N LYS A 103 6.36 7.29 14.99
CA LYS A 103 5.81 5.95 14.74
C LYS A 103 5.53 5.66 13.27
N GLY A 104 5.61 6.67 12.43
CA GLY A 104 5.40 6.57 11.00
C GLY A 104 3.98 6.91 10.57
N ASN A 105 3.86 7.21 9.29
CA ASN A 105 2.57 7.41 8.62
C ASN A 105 2.42 6.28 7.62
N GLN A 106 1.42 5.42 7.79
CA GLN A 106 1.12 4.36 6.81
C GLN A 106 0.29 4.95 5.69
N VAL A 107 0.82 4.94 4.48
CA VAL A 107 0.14 5.50 3.31
C VAL A 107 -0.17 4.38 2.33
N VAL A 108 -1.42 4.27 1.94
CA VAL A 108 -1.87 3.35 0.89
C VAL A 108 -2.49 4.18 -0.21
N VAL A 109 -1.94 4.07 -1.42
CA VAL A 109 -2.47 4.75 -2.60
C VAL A 109 -3.20 3.72 -3.43
N ILE A 110 -4.50 3.95 -3.60
CA ILE A 110 -5.43 3.02 -4.23
C ILE A 110 -5.47 3.31 -5.72
N PRO A 111 -5.22 2.32 -6.59
CA PRO A 111 -5.21 2.57 -8.04
C PRO A 111 -6.58 2.87 -8.57
N ASN A 112 -6.64 3.74 -9.58
CA ASN A 112 -7.84 3.99 -10.37
C ASN A 112 -7.91 2.94 -11.46
N ILE A 113 -8.92 2.07 -11.39
CA ILE A 113 -9.13 1.05 -12.41
C ILE A 113 -10.11 1.63 -13.43
N GLN A 114 -9.61 1.96 -14.62
CA GLN A 114 -10.39 2.67 -15.63
C GLN A 114 -11.46 1.80 -16.27
N ASN A 115 -11.15 0.55 -16.52
CA ASN A 115 -12.04 -0.37 -17.20
C ASN A 115 -12.14 -1.68 -16.42
N PRO A 116 -12.89 -1.70 -15.31
CA PRO A 116 -13.04 -2.93 -14.55
C PRO A 116 -13.67 -4.03 -15.42
N ASP A 117 -13.14 -5.24 -15.29
CA ASP A 117 -13.62 -6.42 -16.01
C ASP A 117 -13.54 -7.63 -15.09
N PRO A 118 -14.30 -7.60 -13.97
CA PRO A 118 -14.12 -8.60 -12.92
C PRO A 118 -14.42 -10.01 -13.40
N ALA A 119 -13.54 -10.93 -13.04
CA ALA A 119 -13.66 -12.33 -13.42
C ALA A 119 -12.96 -13.22 -12.42
N VAL A 120 -13.42 -14.46 -12.31
CA VAL A 120 -12.74 -15.51 -11.55
C VAL A 120 -12.34 -16.60 -12.53
N TYR A 121 -11.03 -16.74 -12.71
CA TYR A 121 -10.45 -17.73 -13.64
C TYR A 121 -9.88 -18.91 -12.86
N GLN A 122 -9.93 -20.09 -13.45
CA GLN A 122 -9.27 -21.27 -12.94
C GLN A 122 -7.93 -21.43 -13.66
N LEU A 123 -6.86 -21.52 -12.88
CA LEU A 123 -5.51 -21.73 -13.40
C LEU A 123 -5.05 -23.12 -12.96
N ARG A 124 -4.73 -23.98 -13.93
CA ARG A 124 -4.31 -25.35 -13.66
C ARG A 124 -2.80 -25.49 -13.73
N ASP A 125 -2.27 -26.42 -12.90
CA ASP A 125 -0.86 -26.76 -12.95
C ASP A 125 -0.57 -27.48 -14.29
N SER A 126 0.51 -27.07 -14.94
CA SER A 126 0.95 -27.68 -16.21
C SER A 126 1.37 -29.14 -16.06
N LYS A 127 1.80 -29.55 -14.86
CA LYS A 127 2.30 -30.90 -14.59
C LYS A 127 1.26 -31.79 -13.91
N SER A 128 0.30 -31.19 -13.21
CA SER A 128 -0.71 -31.92 -12.47
C SER A 128 -2.06 -31.28 -12.69
N SER A 129 -2.93 -31.94 -13.46
CA SER A 129 -4.28 -31.41 -13.73
C SER A 129 -5.17 -31.37 -12.49
N ASP A 130 -4.76 -32.04 -11.41
CA ASP A 130 -5.52 -32.08 -10.16
C ASP A 130 -5.32 -30.82 -9.33
N LYS A 131 -4.24 -30.09 -9.55
CA LYS A 131 -3.96 -28.87 -8.80
C LYS A 131 -4.38 -27.66 -9.60
N SER A 132 -5.10 -26.79 -8.93
CA SER A 132 -5.54 -25.53 -9.55
C SER A 132 -5.69 -24.46 -8.50
N VAL A 133 -5.63 -23.22 -8.95
CA VAL A 133 -5.93 -22.06 -8.13
C VAL A 133 -7.01 -21.25 -8.83
N CYS A 134 -7.73 -20.45 -8.05
CA CYS A 134 -8.73 -19.53 -8.58
C CYS A 134 -8.16 -18.12 -8.50
N LEU A 135 -8.25 -17.39 -9.60
CA LEU A 135 -7.77 -16.01 -9.69
C LEU A 135 -8.98 -15.08 -9.86
N PHE A 136 -9.25 -14.28 -8.85
CA PHE A 136 -10.21 -13.19 -8.94
C PHE A 136 -9.44 -11.95 -9.35
N THR A 137 -9.77 -11.38 -10.50
CA THR A 137 -8.97 -10.30 -11.09
C THR A 137 -9.81 -9.23 -11.78
N ASP A 138 -9.18 -8.10 -12.04
CA ASP A 138 -9.69 -6.98 -12.84
C ASP A 138 -10.92 -6.32 -12.23
N PHE A 139 -11.12 -6.49 -10.92
CA PHE A 139 -12.16 -5.81 -10.17
C PHE A 139 -11.70 -4.38 -9.81
N ASP A 140 -12.67 -3.50 -9.56
CA ASP A 140 -12.32 -2.13 -9.19
C ASP A 140 -11.83 -2.07 -7.73
N SER A 141 -11.24 -0.94 -7.36
CA SER A 141 -10.60 -0.79 -6.05
C SER A 141 -11.58 -0.67 -4.89
N GLN A 142 -12.88 -0.54 -5.17
CA GLN A 142 -13.91 -0.52 -4.14
C GLN A 142 -14.24 -1.93 -3.64
N THR A 143 -13.91 -2.95 -4.41
CA THR A 143 -14.14 -4.34 -4.01
C THR A 143 -13.10 -4.79 -2.98
N ASN A 144 -13.57 -5.35 -1.89
CA ASN A 144 -12.72 -5.89 -0.84
C ASN A 144 -12.81 -7.41 -0.83
N VAL A 145 -11.66 -8.07 -0.70
CA VAL A 145 -11.57 -9.53 -0.66
C VAL A 145 -11.50 -9.96 0.80
N SER A 146 -12.45 -10.79 1.22
CA SER A 146 -12.53 -11.30 2.59
C SER A 146 -11.93 -12.68 2.68
N GLN A 147 -11.41 -13.03 3.86
CA GLN A 147 -10.93 -14.38 4.13
C GLN A 147 -12.09 -15.36 4.12
N SER A 148 -11.79 -16.63 3.83
CA SER A 148 -12.78 -17.68 3.85
C SER A 148 -13.18 -18.00 5.29
N LYS A 149 -14.45 -18.42 5.48
CA LYS A 149 -14.92 -18.96 6.75
C LYS A 149 -14.44 -20.39 6.97
N ASP A 150 -14.05 -21.07 5.88
CA ASP A 150 -13.53 -22.43 5.91
C ASP A 150 -12.02 -22.40 6.10
N SER A 151 -11.51 -23.03 7.16
CA SER A 151 -10.09 -23.04 7.49
C SER A 151 -9.26 -23.84 6.48
N ASP A 152 -9.87 -24.66 5.66
CA ASP A 152 -9.19 -25.44 4.62
C ASP A 152 -9.14 -24.73 3.26
N VAL A 153 -9.71 -23.55 3.18
CA VAL A 153 -9.67 -22.70 1.99
C VAL A 153 -8.78 -21.50 2.30
N TYR A 154 -7.80 -21.26 1.43
CA TYR A 154 -6.83 -20.19 1.60
C TYR A 154 -7.08 -19.10 0.57
N ILE A 155 -7.19 -17.86 1.03
CA ILE A 155 -7.43 -16.69 0.17
C ILE A 155 -6.37 -15.64 0.50
N THR A 156 -5.68 -15.15 -0.53
CA THR A 156 -4.73 -14.04 -0.35
C THR A 156 -5.49 -12.71 -0.29
N ASP A 157 -4.86 -11.71 0.33
CA ASP A 157 -5.36 -10.35 0.23
C ASP A 157 -5.19 -9.85 -1.20
N LYS A 158 -5.93 -8.81 -1.56
CA LYS A 158 -5.81 -8.23 -2.90
C LYS A 158 -4.45 -7.57 -3.08
N CYS A 159 -3.95 -7.65 -4.29
CA CYS A 159 -2.66 -7.09 -4.68
C CYS A 159 -2.83 -6.31 -5.98
N VAL A 160 -2.05 -5.26 -6.17
CA VAL A 160 -2.08 -4.45 -7.39
C VAL A 160 -0.91 -4.85 -8.28
N LEU A 161 -1.20 -5.14 -9.54
CA LEU A 161 -0.25 -5.47 -10.58
C LEU A 161 -0.18 -4.32 -11.56
N ASP A 162 1.03 -3.90 -11.92
CA ASP A 162 1.27 -2.85 -12.91
C ASP A 162 1.99 -3.41 -14.13
N MET A 163 1.31 -3.44 -15.25
CA MET A 163 1.90 -3.81 -16.55
C MET A 163 2.35 -2.52 -17.22
N ARG A 164 3.55 -2.07 -16.89
CA ARG A 164 4.08 -0.75 -17.27
C ARG A 164 4.12 -0.51 -18.78
N SER A 165 4.46 -1.53 -19.54
CA SER A 165 4.55 -1.40 -21.00
C SER A 165 3.20 -1.13 -21.67
N MET A 166 2.11 -1.47 -20.99
CA MET A 166 0.74 -1.30 -21.49
C MET A 166 -0.01 -0.19 -20.74
N ASP A 167 0.66 0.46 -19.80
CA ASP A 167 0.03 1.46 -18.90
C ASP A 167 -1.27 0.91 -18.31
N PHE A 168 -1.19 -0.32 -17.79
CA PHE A 168 -2.35 -1.06 -17.30
C PHE A 168 -2.10 -1.57 -15.88
N LYS A 169 -3.04 -1.30 -15.00
CA LYS A 169 -3.01 -1.79 -13.61
C LYS A 169 -4.23 -2.64 -13.35
N SER A 170 -4.07 -3.68 -12.55
CA SER A 170 -5.18 -4.53 -12.14
C SER A 170 -5.03 -4.97 -10.69
N ASN A 171 -6.19 -5.23 -10.08
CA ASN A 171 -6.27 -5.86 -8.75
C ASN A 171 -6.44 -7.35 -8.93
N SER A 172 -5.91 -8.14 -8.01
CA SER A 172 -6.09 -9.59 -8.04
C SER A 172 -6.00 -10.19 -6.64
N ALA A 173 -6.64 -11.34 -6.47
CA ALA A 173 -6.54 -12.16 -5.28
C ALA A 173 -6.61 -13.62 -5.72
N VAL A 174 -5.97 -14.51 -4.96
CA VAL A 174 -5.87 -15.92 -5.30
C VAL A 174 -6.51 -16.75 -4.19
N ALA A 175 -7.22 -17.81 -4.57
CA ALA A 175 -7.79 -18.78 -3.64
C ALA A 175 -7.43 -20.20 -4.07
N TRP A 176 -7.18 -21.08 -3.09
CA TRP A 176 -6.90 -22.48 -3.36
C TRP A 176 -7.33 -23.34 -2.18
N SER A 177 -7.55 -24.63 -2.44
CA SER A 177 -7.88 -25.59 -1.43
C SER A 177 -7.64 -27.02 -1.96
N ASN A 178 -7.41 -27.95 -1.04
CA ASN A 178 -7.33 -29.39 -1.35
C ASN A 178 -8.68 -30.11 -1.21
N LYS A 179 -9.72 -29.38 -0.83
CA LYS A 179 -11.04 -29.98 -0.64
C LYS A 179 -11.67 -30.38 -1.98
N SER A 180 -12.32 -31.54 -2.00
CA SER A 180 -12.94 -32.06 -3.23
C SER A 180 -14.13 -31.21 -3.70
N ASP A 181 -14.79 -30.53 -2.79
CA ASP A 181 -15.96 -29.68 -3.10
C ASP A 181 -15.57 -28.23 -3.38
N PHE A 182 -14.26 -27.91 -3.37
CA PHE A 182 -13.79 -26.57 -3.70
C PHE A 182 -13.87 -26.33 -5.21
N ALA A 183 -14.51 -25.23 -5.57
CA ALA A 183 -14.62 -24.80 -6.96
C ALA A 183 -14.51 -23.28 -7.03
N CYS A 184 -14.04 -22.77 -8.17
CA CYS A 184 -13.90 -21.32 -8.36
C CYS A 184 -15.24 -20.58 -8.27
N ALA A 185 -16.34 -21.25 -8.62
CA ALA A 185 -17.66 -20.67 -8.54
C ALA A 185 -18.06 -20.27 -7.11
N ASN A 186 -17.48 -20.91 -6.10
CA ASN A 186 -17.80 -20.62 -4.70
C ASN A 186 -16.59 -20.18 -3.87
N ALA A 187 -15.43 -20.02 -4.51
CA ALA A 187 -14.19 -19.73 -3.80
C ALA A 187 -14.22 -18.42 -3.02
N PHE A 188 -14.92 -17.41 -3.55
CA PHE A 188 -14.98 -16.08 -2.96
C PHE A 188 -16.37 -15.75 -2.40
N ASN A 189 -17.10 -16.75 -1.94
CA ASN A 189 -18.46 -16.57 -1.43
C ASN A 189 -18.55 -15.63 -0.23
N ASN A 190 -17.50 -15.54 0.58
CA ASN A 190 -17.47 -14.67 1.75
C ASN A 190 -17.18 -13.21 1.40
N SER A 191 -16.87 -12.94 0.15
CA SER A 191 -16.62 -11.58 -0.35
C SER A 191 -17.85 -11.08 -1.10
N ILE A 192 -18.08 -9.76 -1.02
CA ILE A 192 -19.12 -9.14 -1.83
C ILE A 192 -18.49 -8.78 -3.17
N ILE A 193 -18.75 -9.60 -4.18
CA ILE A 193 -18.17 -9.41 -5.52
C ILE A 193 -19.21 -8.76 -6.44
N PRO A 194 -18.75 -8.05 -7.51
CA PRO A 194 -19.68 -7.44 -8.46
C PRO A 194 -20.61 -8.46 -9.11
N GLU A 195 -21.85 -8.09 -9.35
CA GLU A 195 -22.85 -8.98 -9.97
C GLU A 195 -22.44 -9.40 -11.36
N ASP A 196 -21.72 -8.54 -12.09
CA ASP A 196 -21.26 -8.80 -13.45
C ASP A 196 -19.93 -9.58 -13.51
N THR A 197 -19.48 -10.14 -12.36
CA THR A 197 -18.26 -10.94 -12.34
C THR A 197 -18.40 -12.15 -13.26
N PHE A 198 -17.44 -12.29 -14.17
CA PHE A 198 -17.44 -13.36 -15.16
C PHE A 198 -16.87 -14.65 -14.56
N PHE A 199 -17.60 -15.75 -14.72
CA PHE A 199 -17.13 -17.09 -14.33
C PHE A 199 -17.09 -17.95 -15.59
N PRO A 200 -15.90 -18.05 -16.23
CA PRO A 200 -15.82 -18.85 -17.47
C PRO A 200 -16.10 -20.33 -17.21
N SER A 201 -16.80 -20.94 -18.17
CA SER A 201 -17.05 -22.38 -18.14
C SER A 201 -15.75 -23.15 -18.42
N PRO A 202 -15.54 -24.35 -17.82
CA PRO A 202 -14.38 -25.18 -18.15
C PRO A 202 -14.28 -25.55 -19.62
N GLU A 203 -15.39 -25.50 -20.37
CA GLU A 203 -15.44 -25.83 -21.79
C GLU A 203 -14.95 -24.69 -22.68
N SER A 204 -14.80 -23.49 -22.14
CA SER A 204 -14.38 -22.31 -22.89
C SER A 204 -12.87 -22.07 -22.87
N SER A 205 -12.10 -23.02 -22.35
CA SER A 205 -10.65 -22.92 -22.24
C SER A 205 -9.93 -23.25 -23.56
#